data_78697d7eb6f4e0f62403a6ae0372e02a
#
_entry.id   78697d7eb6f4e0f62403a6ae0372e02a
#
_cell.length_a   1.000
_cell.length_b   1.000
_cell.length_c   1.000
_cell.angle_alpha   90.00
_cell.angle_beta   90.00
_cell.angle_gamma   90.00
#
_symmetry.space_group_name_H-M   'P 1'
#
loop_
_entity.id
_entity.type
_entity.pdbx_description
1 polymer ?
#
loop_
_entity_poly.entity_id
_entity_poly.type
_entity_poly.pdbx_seq_one_letter_code
_entity_poly.pdbx_strand_id
1 'polypeptide(L)'
;MKIINEDPKQKDSIKTMKVKGRKSKLTPELIEKISTEIENGSYQKVAARKCGVGENTFYGWMEKTEGGVGGQFKELLESVKKASADAESRAIQTILADDSWQSKAWYLERRFPERWGRKDRLNANHTVEPKVVFHTIKQMSEQEWNEVHSTETKELNSVKEIN
;
A
#
# COMPACT_ATOMS: atom_id res chain seq x y z
N MET A 1 46.40 -62.18 21.94
CA MET A 1 45.59 -61.41 20.98
C MET A 1 44.23 -61.18 21.64
N LYS A 2 44.04 -60.02 22.24
CA LYS A 2 42.80 -59.67 22.98
C LYS A 2 41.97 -58.77 22.07
N ILE A 3 40.80 -59.23 21.67
CA ILE A 3 39.81 -58.49 20.89
C ILE A 3 39.03 -57.67 21.89
N ILE A 4 39.12 -56.34 21.80
CA ILE A 4 38.34 -55.41 22.61
C ILE A 4 37.05 -55.17 21.82
N ASN A 5 35.92 -55.63 22.37
CA ASN A 5 34.60 -55.32 21.89
C ASN A 5 34.24 -53.88 22.33
N GLU A 6 34.15 -52.98 21.39
CA GLU A 6 33.60 -51.66 21.63
C GLU A 6 32.06 -51.72 21.57
N ASP A 7 31.41 -51.39 22.68
CA ASP A 7 29.97 -51.27 22.84
C ASP A 7 29.45 -50.03 22.08
N PRO A 8 28.48 -50.17 21.16
CA PRO A 8 27.87 -49.02 20.50
C PRO A 8 26.60 -48.57 21.23
N LYS A 9 26.70 -48.06 22.43
CA LYS A 9 25.52 -47.46 23.13
C LYS A 9 25.96 -46.25 23.94
N GLN A 10 26.10 -45.11 23.27
CA GLN A 10 25.83 -43.80 23.91
C GLN A 10 25.63 -42.76 22.80
N LYS A 11 24.50 -42.82 22.09
CA LYS A 11 23.94 -41.66 21.44
C LYS A 11 23.14 -40.92 22.51
N ASP A 12 23.82 -40.07 23.23
CA ASP A 12 23.18 -39.10 24.11
C ASP A 12 22.24 -38.23 23.28
N SER A 13 20.95 -38.48 23.50
CA SER A 13 19.86 -37.64 23.05
C SER A 13 20.05 -36.26 23.69
N ILE A 14 20.67 -35.35 22.94
CA ILE A 14 20.66 -33.94 23.29
C ILE A 14 19.20 -33.48 23.16
N LYS A 15 18.48 -33.62 24.27
CA LYS A 15 17.14 -33.08 24.42
C LYS A 15 17.26 -31.58 24.44
N THR A 16 17.17 -30.97 23.22
CA THR A 16 17.12 -29.54 23.06
C THR A 16 15.98 -29.02 23.95
N MET A 17 16.32 -28.46 25.09
CA MET A 17 15.36 -27.75 25.95
C MET A 17 14.82 -26.61 25.11
N LYS A 18 13.57 -26.75 24.63
CA LYS A 18 12.83 -25.67 24.02
C LYS A 18 12.67 -24.59 25.08
N VAL A 19 13.50 -23.55 24.99
CA VAL A 19 13.35 -22.35 25.82
C VAL A 19 11.95 -21.84 25.57
N LYS A 20 11.12 -21.91 26.61
CA LYS A 20 9.73 -21.48 26.53
C LYS A 20 9.73 -19.96 26.44
N GLY A 21 9.64 -19.42 25.22
CA GLY A 21 9.57 -17.99 24.98
C GLY A 21 8.38 -17.35 25.69
N ARG A 22 8.39 -16.00 25.76
CA ARG A 22 7.26 -15.25 26.33
C ARG A 22 5.96 -15.68 25.64
N LYS A 23 4.91 -15.94 26.46
CA LYS A 23 3.57 -16.29 25.95
C LYS A 23 3.09 -15.22 24.96
N SER A 24 2.53 -15.65 23.84
CA SER A 24 1.91 -14.75 22.87
C SER A 24 0.77 -13.99 23.56
N LYS A 25 0.60 -12.72 23.21
CA LYS A 25 -0.55 -11.92 23.65
C LYS A 25 -1.83 -12.27 22.88
N LEU A 26 -1.72 -13.10 21.84
CA LEU A 26 -2.86 -13.53 21.05
C LEU A 26 -3.72 -14.51 21.86
N THR A 27 -4.94 -14.11 22.19
CA THR A 27 -5.94 -14.91 22.87
C THR A 27 -7.16 -15.07 21.97
N PRO A 28 -7.99 -16.11 22.13
CA PRO A 28 -9.21 -16.28 21.36
C PRO A 28 -10.14 -15.06 21.45
N GLU A 29 -10.30 -14.48 22.64
CA GLU A 29 -11.13 -13.27 22.82
C GLU A 29 -10.58 -12.07 22.05
N LEU A 30 -9.26 -11.97 21.90
CA LEU A 30 -8.65 -10.91 21.11
C LEU A 30 -8.87 -11.12 19.62
N ILE A 31 -8.83 -12.38 19.16
CA ILE A 31 -9.14 -12.74 17.77
C ILE A 31 -10.58 -12.34 17.45
N GLU A 32 -11.53 -12.70 18.31
CA GLU A 32 -12.95 -12.36 18.14
C GLU A 32 -13.17 -10.84 18.08
N LYS A 33 -12.56 -10.08 19.00
CA LYS A 33 -12.65 -8.61 19.01
C LYS A 33 -12.12 -7.98 17.71
N ILE A 34 -10.96 -8.45 17.24
CA ILE A 34 -10.38 -7.96 15.99
C ILE A 34 -11.29 -8.28 14.81
N SER A 35 -11.81 -9.51 14.75
CA SER A 35 -12.72 -9.94 13.68
C SER A 35 -14.01 -9.12 13.66
N THR A 36 -14.63 -8.89 14.82
CA THR A 36 -15.84 -8.05 14.95
C THR A 36 -15.59 -6.61 14.45
N GLU A 37 -14.44 -6.03 14.76
CA GLU A 37 -14.09 -4.70 14.25
C GLU A 37 -13.92 -4.69 12.72
N ILE A 38 -13.39 -5.76 12.15
CA ILE A 38 -13.24 -5.91 10.69
C ILE A 38 -14.61 -6.11 10.04
N GLU A 39 -15.48 -6.95 10.61
CA GLU A 39 -16.85 -7.15 10.15
C GLU A 39 -17.66 -5.85 10.13
N ASN A 40 -17.36 -4.94 11.05
CA ASN A 40 -17.95 -3.59 11.08
C ASN A 40 -17.33 -2.62 10.06
N GLY A 41 -16.48 -3.10 9.15
CA GLY A 41 -15.89 -2.34 8.06
C GLY A 41 -14.57 -1.64 8.38
N SER A 42 -13.99 -1.90 9.56
CA SER A 42 -12.67 -1.35 9.89
C SER A 42 -11.56 -2.05 9.09
N TYR A 43 -10.59 -1.28 8.59
CA TYR A 43 -9.36 -1.86 8.03
C TYR A 43 -8.62 -2.69 9.08
N GLN A 44 -7.99 -3.79 8.68
CA GLN A 44 -7.27 -4.72 9.56
C GLN A 44 -6.32 -4.03 10.53
N LYS A 45 -5.51 -3.07 10.05
CA LYS A 45 -4.59 -2.29 10.90
C LYS A 45 -5.31 -1.41 11.93
N VAL A 46 -6.48 -0.88 11.57
CA VAL A 46 -7.29 -0.04 12.46
C VAL A 46 -7.95 -0.91 13.52
N ALA A 47 -8.52 -2.05 13.13
CA ALA A 47 -9.10 -3.02 14.04
C ALA A 47 -8.08 -3.52 15.07
N ALA A 48 -6.87 -3.88 14.63
CA ALA A 48 -5.78 -4.29 15.51
C ALA A 48 -5.43 -3.18 16.53
N ARG A 49 -5.29 -1.94 16.08
CA ARG A 49 -4.99 -0.78 16.96
C ARG A 49 -6.10 -0.53 17.98
N LYS A 50 -7.36 -0.59 17.58
CA LYS A 50 -8.51 -0.46 18.49
C LYS A 50 -8.50 -1.52 19.59
N CYS A 51 -8.03 -2.73 19.27
CA CYS A 51 -7.87 -3.83 20.21
C CYS A 51 -6.55 -3.77 21.00
N GLY A 52 -5.79 -2.68 20.93
CA GLY A 52 -4.53 -2.51 21.67
C GLY A 52 -3.35 -3.32 21.12
N VAL A 53 -3.42 -3.74 19.85
CA VAL A 53 -2.37 -4.48 19.15
C VAL A 53 -1.65 -3.56 18.17
N GLY A 54 -0.32 -3.51 18.29
CA GLY A 54 0.50 -2.77 17.32
C GLY A 54 0.48 -3.43 15.94
N GLU A 55 0.52 -2.62 14.89
CA GLU A 55 0.45 -3.04 13.48
C GLU A 55 1.51 -4.11 13.16
N ASN A 56 2.76 -3.88 13.53
CA ASN A 56 3.85 -4.83 13.31
C ASN A 56 3.62 -6.17 14.01
N THR A 57 3.02 -6.15 15.21
CA THR A 57 2.69 -7.36 15.95
C THR A 57 1.59 -8.16 15.25
N PHE A 58 0.56 -7.46 14.78
CA PHE A 58 -0.56 -8.06 14.06
C PHE A 58 -0.09 -8.74 12.77
N TYR A 59 0.64 -8.02 11.91
CA TYR A 59 1.15 -8.60 10.67
C TYR A 59 2.19 -9.70 10.92
N GLY A 60 3.02 -9.56 11.93
CA GLY A 60 3.94 -10.64 12.34
C GLY A 60 3.23 -11.92 12.81
N TRP A 61 1.99 -11.82 13.33
CA TRP A 61 1.16 -13.00 13.62
C TRP A 61 0.60 -13.64 12.34
N MET A 62 0.18 -12.82 11.37
CA MET A 62 -0.31 -13.28 10.08
C MET A 62 0.79 -14.01 9.28
N GLU A 63 1.99 -13.45 9.23
CA GLU A 63 3.16 -14.01 8.55
C GLU A 63 3.60 -15.36 9.15
N LYS A 64 3.53 -15.53 10.46
CA LYS A 64 3.83 -16.81 11.12
C LYS A 64 2.95 -17.95 10.63
N THR A 65 1.73 -17.66 10.24
CA THR A 65 0.81 -18.66 9.66
C THR A 65 1.27 -19.11 8.30
N GLU A 66 1.75 -18.20 7.46
CA GLU A 66 2.32 -18.49 6.12
C GLU A 66 3.58 -19.33 6.25
N GLY A 67 4.38 -19.11 7.30
CA GLY A 67 5.54 -19.92 7.68
C GLY A 67 5.22 -21.31 8.27
N GLY A 68 3.94 -21.73 8.27
CA GLY A 68 3.52 -23.07 8.71
C GLY A 68 3.29 -23.20 10.22
N VAL A 69 3.28 -22.13 11.00
CA VAL A 69 2.97 -22.14 12.43
C VAL A 69 1.44 -22.20 12.57
N GLY A 70 0.93 -23.35 13.01
CA GLY A 70 -0.50 -23.59 13.24
C GLY A 70 -1.04 -22.97 14.54
N GLY A 71 -2.23 -23.43 14.96
CA GLY A 71 -2.87 -23.01 16.21
C GLY A 71 -3.52 -21.63 16.10
N GLN A 72 -3.39 -20.83 17.16
CA GLN A 72 -4.04 -19.52 17.27
C GLN A 72 -3.73 -18.55 16.12
N PHE A 73 -2.53 -18.65 15.52
CA PHE A 73 -2.18 -17.80 14.38
C PHE A 73 -2.99 -18.15 13.13
N LYS A 74 -3.21 -19.46 12.89
CA LYS A 74 -4.06 -19.92 11.79
C LYS A 74 -5.51 -19.51 12.01
N GLU A 75 -6.00 -19.64 13.22
CA GLU A 75 -7.34 -19.20 13.61
C GLU A 75 -7.53 -17.70 13.38
N LEU A 76 -6.54 -16.86 13.76
CA LEU A 76 -6.57 -15.43 13.48
C LEU A 76 -6.67 -15.16 11.97
N LEU A 77 -5.84 -15.80 11.15
CA LEU A 77 -5.84 -15.59 9.70
C LEU A 77 -7.18 -15.96 9.07
N GLU A 78 -7.74 -17.09 9.45
CA GLU A 78 -9.04 -17.57 8.95
C GLU A 78 -10.17 -16.63 9.39
N SER A 79 -10.19 -16.23 10.67
CA SER A 79 -11.17 -15.29 11.21
C SER A 79 -11.12 -13.93 10.52
N VAL A 80 -9.91 -13.39 10.29
CA VAL A 80 -9.72 -12.11 9.58
C VAL A 80 -10.18 -12.20 8.13
N LYS A 81 -9.87 -13.29 7.42
CA LYS A 81 -10.33 -13.51 6.04
C LYS A 81 -11.85 -13.59 5.96
N LYS A 82 -12.46 -14.35 6.88
CA LYS A 82 -13.92 -14.47 6.96
C LYS A 82 -14.56 -13.11 7.26
N ALA A 83 -14.10 -12.41 8.29
CA ALA A 83 -14.62 -11.09 8.68
C ALA A 83 -14.54 -10.08 7.54
N SER A 84 -13.44 -10.09 6.77
CA SER A 84 -13.29 -9.21 5.60
C SER A 84 -14.30 -9.55 4.50
N ALA A 85 -14.53 -10.82 4.22
CA ALA A 85 -15.51 -11.27 3.23
C ALA A 85 -16.95 -10.94 3.66
N ASP A 86 -17.26 -11.10 4.94
CA ASP A 86 -18.58 -10.78 5.51
C ASP A 86 -18.84 -9.27 5.47
N ALA A 87 -17.83 -8.44 5.76
CA ALA A 87 -17.92 -6.98 5.65
C ALA A 87 -18.16 -6.52 4.19
N GLU A 88 -17.42 -7.08 3.22
CA GLU A 88 -17.62 -6.81 1.80
C GLU A 88 -19.01 -7.21 1.34
N SER A 89 -19.44 -8.44 1.68
CA SER A 89 -20.77 -8.96 1.34
C SER A 89 -21.88 -8.06 1.88
N ARG A 90 -21.77 -7.61 3.13
CA ARG A 90 -22.74 -6.72 3.76
C ARG A 90 -22.78 -5.36 3.07
N ALA A 91 -21.62 -4.79 2.73
CA ALA A 91 -21.55 -3.52 1.99
C ALA A 91 -22.23 -3.63 0.62
N ILE A 92 -21.98 -4.73 -0.11
CA ILE A 92 -22.63 -5.00 -1.40
C ILE A 92 -24.14 -5.13 -1.24
N GLN A 93 -24.60 -5.89 -0.25
CA GLN A 93 -26.03 -6.04 0.03
C GLN A 93 -26.69 -4.68 0.33
N THR A 94 -26.04 -3.82 1.10
CA THR A 94 -26.53 -2.47 1.38
C THR A 94 -26.64 -1.64 0.11
N ILE A 95 -25.64 -1.67 -0.78
CA ILE A 95 -25.65 -0.97 -2.07
C ILE A 95 -26.79 -1.48 -2.97
N LEU A 96 -26.99 -2.81 -2.99
CA LEU A 96 -28.04 -3.41 -3.82
C LEU A 96 -29.45 -3.21 -3.25
N ALA A 97 -29.58 -3.09 -1.93
CA ALA A 97 -30.84 -2.81 -1.25
C ALA A 97 -31.24 -1.31 -1.32
N ASP A 98 -30.30 -0.42 -1.62
CA ASP A 98 -30.58 1.01 -1.80
C ASP A 98 -31.55 1.21 -2.98
N ASP A 99 -32.57 2.05 -2.80
CA ASP A 99 -33.53 2.36 -3.87
C ASP A 99 -32.95 3.25 -4.99
N SER A 100 -31.79 3.86 -4.71
CA SER A 100 -31.08 4.68 -5.69
C SER A 100 -30.55 3.85 -6.86
N TRP A 101 -30.94 4.22 -8.08
CA TRP A 101 -30.38 3.61 -9.28
C TRP A 101 -28.89 3.90 -9.47
N GLN A 102 -28.42 5.05 -8.93
CA GLN A 102 -27.02 5.45 -8.99
C GLN A 102 -26.11 4.49 -8.26
N SER A 103 -26.52 4.05 -7.05
CA SER A 103 -25.77 3.05 -6.25
C SER A 103 -25.61 1.73 -7.02
N LYS A 104 -26.69 1.27 -7.65
CA LYS A 104 -26.70 0.03 -8.45
C LYS A 104 -25.87 0.19 -9.74
N ALA A 105 -26.01 1.33 -10.43
CA ALA A 105 -25.23 1.61 -11.63
C ALA A 105 -23.73 1.70 -11.31
N TRP A 106 -23.36 2.39 -10.23
CA TRP A 106 -21.98 2.47 -9.75
C TRP A 106 -21.38 1.09 -9.44
N TYR A 107 -22.16 0.22 -8.77
CA TYR A 107 -21.74 -1.16 -8.49
C TYR A 107 -21.51 -1.95 -9.77
N LEU A 108 -22.44 -1.89 -10.74
CA LEU A 108 -22.31 -2.58 -12.03
C LEU A 108 -21.11 -2.09 -12.84
N GLU A 109 -20.88 -0.77 -12.87
CA GLU A 109 -19.73 -0.15 -13.55
C GLU A 109 -18.39 -0.65 -12.98
N ARG A 110 -18.30 -0.77 -11.64
CA ARG A 110 -17.07 -1.21 -10.95
C ARG A 110 -16.86 -2.72 -10.98
N ARG A 111 -17.93 -3.49 -10.85
CA ARG A 111 -17.86 -4.96 -10.80
C ARG A 111 -17.70 -5.59 -12.18
N PHE A 112 -18.29 -4.99 -13.18
CA PHE A 112 -18.30 -5.52 -14.55
C PHE A 112 -17.90 -4.44 -15.56
N PRO A 113 -16.66 -3.92 -15.48
CA PRO A 113 -16.22 -2.80 -16.32
C PRO A 113 -16.31 -3.08 -17.82
N GLU A 114 -16.09 -4.34 -18.24
CA GLU A 114 -16.18 -4.76 -19.64
C GLU A 114 -17.58 -4.55 -20.24
N ARG A 115 -18.62 -4.67 -19.41
CA ARG A 115 -20.01 -4.61 -19.86
C ARG A 115 -20.67 -3.27 -19.54
N TRP A 116 -20.35 -2.67 -18.39
CA TRP A 116 -21.02 -1.51 -17.83
C TRP A 116 -20.07 -0.32 -17.59
N GLY A 117 -18.76 -0.52 -17.80
CA GLY A 117 -17.78 0.54 -17.62
C GLY A 117 -18.05 1.70 -18.58
N ARG A 118 -17.79 2.91 -18.12
CA ARG A 118 -17.83 4.10 -18.99
C ARG A 118 -16.83 3.88 -20.13
N LYS A 119 -17.34 3.92 -21.34
CA LYS A 119 -16.52 3.95 -22.55
C LYS A 119 -16.08 5.40 -22.81
N ASP A 120 -15.40 5.99 -21.84
CA ASP A 120 -14.67 7.22 -22.10
C ASP A 120 -13.61 6.83 -23.14
N ARG A 121 -13.85 7.21 -24.40
CA ARG A 121 -12.86 7.13 -25.46
C ARG A 121 -11.76 8.16 -25.14
N LEU A 122 -10.99 7.89 -24.11
CA LEU A 122 -9.65 8.40 -24.04
C LEU A 122 -8.91 7.71 -25.19
N ASN A 123 -9.01 8.28 -26.40
CA ASN A 123 -8.04 8.03 -27.43
C ASN A 123 -6.70 8.56 -26.87
N ALA A 124 -6.11 7.81 -25.95
CA ALA A 124 -4.76 8.04 -25.46
C ALA A 124 -3.69 7.73 -26.52
N ASN A 125 -4.06 7.80 -27.80
CA ASN A 125 -3.14 7.96 -28.91
C ASN A 125 -2.68 9.43 -29.03
N HIS A 126 -2.69 10.19 -27.93
CA HIS A 126 -1.80 11.30 -27.79
C HIS A 126 -0.41 10.72 -27.46
N THR A 127 0.22 10.19 -28.49
CA THR A 127 1.68 10.27 -28.59
C THR A 127 1.96 11.78 -28.66
N VAL A 128 2.01 12.41 -27.51
CA VAL A 128 2.64 13.70 -27.37
C VAL A 128 4.12 13.39 -27.58
N GLU A 129 4.52 13.34 -28.87
CA GLU A 129 5.93 13.52 -29.16
C GLU A 129 6.25 14.89 -28.58
N PRO A 130 7.10 14.99 -27.55
CA PRO A 130 7.51 16.27 -27.05
C PRO A 130 8.28 16.92 -28.21
N LYS A 131 7.59 17.77 -28.97
CA LYS A 131 8.23 18.60 -29.98
C LYS A 131 9.05 19.61 -29.19
N VAL A 132 10.26 19.17 -28.80
CA VAL A 132 11.24 20.06 -28.21
C VAL A 132 11.67 21.01 -29.31
N VAL A 133 11.01 22.14 -29.38
CA VAL A 133 11.41 23.23 -30.26
C VAL A 133 12.62 23.86 -29.56
N PHE A 134 13.80 23.46 -30.00
CA PHE A 134 15.00 24.18 -29.63
C PHE A 134 14.96 25.54 -30.32
N HIS A 135 14.54 26.57 -29.61
CA HIS A 135 14.80 27.91 -30.04
C HIS A 135 16.31 28.13 -29.87
N THR A 136 17.03 28.00 -30.97
CA THR A 136 18.41 28.45 -31.02
C THR A 136 18.36 29.96 -30.78
N ILE A 137 18.70 30.39 -29.58
CA ILE A 137 18.88 31.79 -29.28
C ILE A 137 20.07 32.22 -30.17
N LYS A 138 19.75 33.00 -31.22
CA LYS A 138 20.80 33.57 -32.06
C LYS A 138 21.72 34.34 -31.11
N GLN A 139 22.96 33.91 -31.01
CA GLN A 139 23.93 34.63 -30.21
C GLN A 139 24.04 36.06 -30.82
N MET A 140 23.60 37.04 -30.05
CA MET A 140 23.71 38.45 -30.40
C MET A 140 25.17 38.78 -30.43
N SER A 141 25.62 39.45 -31.49
CA SER A 141 27.00 39.89 -31.56
C SER A 141 27.25 40.97 -30.49
N GLU A 142 28.51 41.14 -30.10
CA GLU A 142 28.90 42.15 -29.09
C GLU A 142 28.49 43.58 -29.52
N GLN A 143 28.41 43.82 -30.81
CA GLN A 143 27.98 45.10 -31.40
C GLN A 143 26.46 45.30 -31.22
N GLU A 144 25.65 44.30 -31.53
CA GLU A 144 24.19 44.32 -31.33
C GLU A 144 23.83 44.44 -29.85
N TRP A 145 24.59 43.81 -28.95
CA TRP A 145 24.42 43.95 -27.51
C TRP A 145 24.66 45.38 -27.04
N ASN A 146 25.75 45.98 -27.49
CA ASN A 146 26.13 47.35 -27.14
C ASN A 146 25.16 48.40 -27.70
N GLU A 147 24.60 48.19 -28.89
CA GLU A 147 23.55 49.05 -29.45
C GLU A 147 22.29 49.07 -28.59
N VAL A 148 21.78 47.91 -28.22
CA VAL A 148 20.57 47.78 -27.39
C VAL A 148 20.76 48.44 -26.02
N HIS A 149 21.91 48.22 -25.36
CA HIS A 149 22.15 48.77 -24.03
C HIS A 149 22.57 50.21 -24.01
N SER A 150 23.12 50.74 -25.12
CA SER A 150 23.42 52.16 -25.26
C SER A 150 22.18 53.04 -25.46
N THR A 151 21.11 52.49 -26.00
CA THR A 151 19.81 53.19 -26.09
C THR A 151 19.08 53.25 -24.76
N GLU A 152 19.10 52.18 -23.98
CA GLU A 152 18.51 52.17 -22.62
C GLU A 152 19.18 53.16 -21.67
N THR A 153 20.51 53.26 -21.73
CA THR A 153 21.27 54.23 -20.89
C THR A 153 21.00 55.69 -21.28
N LYS A 154 20.70 55.96 -22.53
CA LYS A 154 20.32 57.32 -22.96
C LYS A 154 18.91 57.71 -22.52
N GLU A 155 17.97 56.80 -22.52
CA GLU A 155 16.61 57.04 -22.01
C GLU A 155 16.58 57.24 -20.49
N LEU A 156 17.37 56.45 -19.74
CA LEU A 156 17.50 56.62 -18.29
C LEU A 156 18.16 57.92 -17.86
N ASN A 157 19.07 58.46 -18.65
CA ASN A 157 19.72 59.73 -18.35
C ASN A 157 18.84 60.92 -18.73
N SER A 158 18.01 60.84 -19.78
CA SER A 158 17.07 61.92 -20.14
C SER A 158 15.93 62.08 -19.11
N VAL A 159 15.56 61.02 -18.39
CA VAL A 159 14.55 61.09 -17.30
C VAL A 159 15.12 61.72 -16.02
N LYS A 160 16.43 61.70 -15.82
CA LYS A 160 17.08 62.30 -14.62
C LYS A 160 17.33 63.79 -14.73
N GLU A 161 17.28 64.36 -15.95
CA GLU A 161 17.47 65.81 -16.16
C GLU A 161 16.16 66.62 -16.07
N ILE A 162 15.02 65.98 -15.82
CA ILE A 162 13.70 66.64 -15.78
C ILE A 162 13.16 66.74 -14.32
N ASN A 163 13.93 66.40 -13.29
CA ASN A 163 13.53 66.58 -11.90
C ASN A 163 14.44 67.51 -11.13
#